data_a6d91c63fa7007e1b87343aa97baf77a
#
_entry.id   a6d91c63fa7007e1b87343aa97baf77a
#
_cell.length_a   1.000
_cell.length_b   1.000
_cell.length_c   1.000
_cell.angle_alpha   90.00
_cell.angle_beta   90.00
_cell.angle_gamma   90.00
#
_symmetry.space_group_name_H-M   'P 1'
#
loop_
_entity.id
_entity.type
_entity.pdbx_description
1 polymer ?
#
loop_
_entity_poly.entity_id
_entity_poly.type
_entity_poly.pdbx_seq_one_letter_code
_entity_poly.pdbx_strand_id
1 'polypeptide(L)'
;GFAATLATACDPVASAIVVPCLVAAIVAWRTQRDARAWWAPALAPLGVLGFFGYLWWHTGSPFSWYLAQRAGWQAGPMGTGVFYAIYRLADHGINDLNSLFKTLSLAATVGVFVLWRRLRVRPPLTWSVYVAAVVAFGFLSPIVAISPRLLLRGFPVFAFAAAGVSRQRFYVIMALSTTALCVLSVASTSVAWTP
;
A
#
# COMPACT_ATOMS: atom_id res chain seq x y z
N GLY A 1 16.26 8.36 7.77
CA GLY A 1 16.77 8.47 6.40
C GLY A 1 17.14 7.11 5.85
N PHE A 2 18.18 6.48 6.36
CA PHE A 2 18.74 5.21 5.81
C PHE A 2 17.72 4.07 5.72
N ALA A 3 16.95 3.82 6.77
CA ALA A 3 15.90 2.80 6.75
C ALA A 3 14.82 3.09 5.68
N ALA A 4 14.47 4.35 5.47
CA ALA A 4 13.54 4.74 4.43
C ALA A 4 14.11 4.51 3.02
N THR A 5 15.43 4.77 2.82
CA THR A 5 16.14 4.45 1.57
C THR A 5 16.08 2.96 1.27
N LEU A 6 16.37 2.10 2.26
CA LEU A 6 16.29 0.65 2.09
C LEU A 6 14.86 0.19 1.75
N ALA A 7 13.86 0.73 2.45
CA ALA A 7 12.46 0.40 2.19
C ALA A 7 12.05 0.74 0.74
N THR A 8 12.44 1.92 0.25
CA THR A 8 12.13 2.35 -1.12
C THR A 8 12.94 1.61 -2.19
N ALA A 9 14.11 1.08 -1.84
CA ALA A 9 14.89 0.22 -2.74
C ALA A 9 14.25 -1.17 -2.91
N CYS A 10 13.65 -1.71 -1.84
CA CYS A 10 13.02 -3.03 -1.88
C CYS A 10 11.69 -3.05 -2.62
N ASP A 11 10.96 -1.93 -2.61
CA ASP A 11 9.62 -1.86 -3.20
C ASP A 11 9.31 -0.45 -3.69
N PRO A 12 9.02 -0.25 -4.98
CA PRO A 12 8.64 1.06 -5.52
C PRO A 12 7.40 1.68 -4.83
N VAL A 13 6.48 0.86 -4.32
CA VAL A 13 5.30 1.35 -3.57
C VAL A 13 5.70 1.91 -2.21
N ALA A 14 6.81 1.44 -1.64
CA ALA A 14 7.35 2.00 -0.41
C ALA A 14 7.81 3.46 -0.57
N SER A 15 7.88 3.99 -1.80
CA SER A 15 8.08 5.43 -2.06
C SER A 15 7.02 6.31 -1.38
N ALA A 16 5.84 5.77 -1.07
CA ALA A 16 4.84 6.44 -0.25
C ALA A 16 5.39 6.93 1.11
N ILE A 17 6.48 6.33 1.64
CA ILE A 17 7.12 6.76 2.90
C ILE A 17 7.80 8.14 2.79
N VAL A 18 8.09 8.61 1.58
CA VAL A 18 8.69 9.93 1.36
C VAL A 18 7.78 11.04 1.89
N VAL A 19 6.47 10.89 1.69
CA VAL A 19 5.48 11.91 2.11
C VAL A 19 5.45 12.10 3.62
N PRO A 20 5.31 11.06 4.46
CA PRO A 20 5.38 11.23 5.92
C PRO A 20 6.76 11.68 6.41
N CYS A 21 7.86 11.29 5.75
CA CYS A 21 9.18 11.83 6.06
C CYS A 21 9.25 13.35 5.83
N LEU A 22 8.67 13.82 4.73
CA LEU A 22 8.59 15.25 4.43
C LEU A 22 7.75 16.00 5.47
N VAL A 23 6.58 15.47 5.82
CA VAL A 23 5.71 16.07 6.85
C VAL A 23 6.41 16.10 8.21
N ALA A 24 7.09 15.02 8.60
CA ALA A 24 7.86 14.97 9.84
C ALA A 24 8.99 16.02 9.86
N ALA A 25 9.70 16.18 8.74
CA ALA A 25 10.76 17.19 8.61
C ALA A 25 10.19 18.61 8.71
N ILE A 26 9.06 18.89 8.06
CA ILE A 26 8.41 20.22 8.15
C ILE A 26 7.97 20.52 9.59
N VAL A 27 7.37 19.53 10.27
CA VAL A 27 6.95 19.68 11.67
C VAL A 27 8.15 19.93 12.58
N ALA A 28 9.21 19.12 12.47
CA ALA A 28 10.43 19.27 13.27
C ALA A 28 11.11 20.63 13.00
N TRP A 29 11.16 21.06 11.74
CA TRP A 29 11.68 22.38 11.40
C TRP A 29 10.88 23.52 12.00
N ARG A 30 9.55 23.42 11.97
CA ARG A 30 8.68 24.50 12.52
C ARG A 30 8.72 24.55 14.04
N THR A 31 8.83 23.42 14.71
CA THR A 31 8.74 23.33 16.18
C THR A 31 10.09 23.45 16.87
N GLN A 32 11.12 22.84 16.31
CA GLN A 32 12.43 22.68 16.95
C GLN A 32 13.58 23.35 16.18
N ARG A 33 13.33 23.88 14.96
CA ARG A 33 14.34 24.40 14.04
C ARG A 33 15.44 23.37 13.72
N ASP A 34 15.11 22.06 13.80
CA ASP A 34 16.08 21.00 13.55
C ASP A 34 16.23 20.74 12.04
N ALA A 35 17.35 21.23 11.47
CA ALA A 35 17.69 21.02 10.07
C ALA A 35 18.02 19.55 9.75
N ARG A 36 18.39 18.73 10.76
CA ARG A 36 18.74 17.32 10.55
C ARG A 36 17.54 16.49 10.12
N ALA A 37 16.33 16.94 10.46
CA ALA A 37 15.09 16.26 10.05
C ALA A 37 14.95 16.16 8.51
N TRP A 38 15.58 17.08 7.75
CA TRP A 38 15.54 17.06 6.28
C TRP A 38 16.34 15.91 5.64
N TRP A 39 17.24 15.27 6.39
CA TRP A 39 17.92 14.07 5.88
C TRP A 39 16.97 12.91 5.59
N ALA A 40 15.87 12.78 6.31
CA ALA A 40 14.92 11.70 6.10
C ALA A 40 14.22 11.78 4.73
N PRO A 41 13.55 12.88 4.35
CA PRO A 41 12.94 13.00 3.04
C PRO A 41 13.97 13.14 1.88
N ALA A 42 15.17 13.63 2.14
CA ALA A 42 16.24 13.72 1.13
C ALA A 42 16.80 12.34 0.76
N LEU A 43 16.98 11.46 1.74
CA LEU A 43 17.55 10.14 1.52
C LEU A 43 16.49 9.12 1.08
N ALA A 44 15.23 9.25 1.51
CA ALA A 44 14.18 8.28 1.22
C ALA A 44 13.98 8.00 -0.29
N PRO A 45 14.03 8.98 -1.23
CA PRO A 45 13.89 8.71 -2.65
C PRO A 45 15.08 7.98 -3.28
N LEU A 46 16.27 8.03 -2.66
CA LEU A 46 17.48 7.45 -3.25
C LEU A 46 17.37 5.94 -3.47
N GLY A 47 16.60 5.25 -2.64
CA GLY A 47 16.38 3.81 -2.82
C GLY A 47 15.65 3.50 -4.13
N VAL A 48 14.52 4.16 -4.37
CA VAL A 48 13.75 3.97 -5.61
C VAL A 48 14.50 4.48 -6.83
N LEU A 49 15.24 5.58 -6.71
CA LEU A 49 16.09 6.08 -7.79
C LEU A 49 17.22 5.10 -8.11
N GLY A 50 17.85 4.51 -7.09
CA GLY A 50 18.85 3.46 -7.24
C GLY A 50 18.28 2.23 -7.93
N PHE A 51 17.07 1.80 -7.57
CA PHE A 51 16.37 0.69 -8.23
C PHE A 51 16.12 0.96 -9.72
N PHE A 52 15.58 2.12 -10.07
CA PHE A 52 15.34 2.48 -11.47
C PHE A 52 16.65 2.72 -12.24
N GLY A 53 17.69 3.26 -11.60
CA GLY A 53 19.02 3.39 -12.18
C GLY A 53 19.65 2.01 -12.49
N TYR A 54 19.52 1.06 -11.58
CA TYR A 54 19.94 -0.32 -11.80
C TYR A 54 19.20 -0.97 -12.97
N LEU A 55 17.87 -0.80 -13.05
CA LEU A 55 17.09 -1.30 -14.17
C LEU A 55 17.51 -0.66 -15.48
N TRP A 56 17.76 0.64 -15.49
CA TRP A 56 18.23 1.34 -16.68
C TRP A 56 19.56 0.76 -17.18
N TRP A 57 20.49 0.54 -16.26
CA TRP A 57 21.78 -0.06 -16.63
C TRP A 57 21.63 -1.47 -17.19
N HIS A 58 20.78 -2.31 -16.59
CA HIS A 58 20.64 -3.72 -16.98
C HIS A 58 19.76 -3.96 -18.20
N THR A 59 18.75 -3.15 -18.41
CA THR A 59 17.70 -3.39 -19.41
C THR A 59 17.65 -2.32 -20.50
N GLY A 60 18.44 -1.28 -20.37
CA GLY A 60 18.43 -0.12 -21.29
C GLY A 60 17.23 0.82 -21.09
N SER A 61 16.31 0.53 -20.16
CA SER A 61 15.15 1.38 -19.89
C SER A 61 14.84 1.46 -18.40
N PRO A 62 14.74 2.67 -17.81
CA PRO A 62 14.35 2.84 -16.42
C PRO A 62 12.89 2.41 -16.17
N PHE A 63 12.07 2.34 -17.24
CA PHE A 63 10.65 1.97 -17.18
C PHE A 63 10.41 0.48 -17.36
N SER A 64 11.43 -0.36 -17.42
CA SER A 64 11.31 -1.81 -17.64
C SER A 64 10.40 -2.48 -16.63
N TRP A 65 10.46 -2.07 -15.35
CA TRP A 65 9.54 -2.56 -14.32
C TRP A 65 8.09 -2.21 -14.65
N TYR A 66 7.82 -0.96 -15.05
CA TYR A 66 6.49 -0.50 -15.41
C TYR A 66 5.95 -1.27 -16.62
N LEU A 67 6.77 -1.46 -17.65
CA LEU A 67 6.39 -2.18 -18.88
C LEU A 67 6.10 -3.65 -18.58
N ALA A 68 6.93 -4.31 -17.76
CA ALA A 68 6.72 -5.68 -17.33
C ALA A 68 5.42 -5.85 -16.52
N GLN A 69 5.16 -4.94 -15.57
CA GLN A 69 3.92 -4.95 -14.80
C GLN A 69 2.70 -4.72 -15.69
N ARG A 70 2.79 -3.78 -16.63
CA ARG A 70 1.71 -3.51 -17.57
C ARG A 70 1.41 -4.71 -18.47
N ALA A 71 2.44 -5.39 -18.97
CA ALA A 71 2.29 -6.57 -19.79
C ALA A 71 1.74 -7.76 -19.00
N GLY A 72 2.24 -7.99 -17.77
CA GLY A 72 1.85 -9.14 -16.95
C GLY A 72 0.46 -9.00 -16.32
N TRP A 73 0.06 -7.79 -15.92
CA TRP A 73 -1.20 -7.57 -15.20
C TRP A 73 -2.30 -6.92 -16.05
N GLN A 74 -2.08 -6.75 -17.37
CA GLN A 74 -3.02 -6.07 -18.28
C GLN A 74 -3.56 -4.76 -17.69
N ALA A 75 -2.67 -3.96 -17.11
CA ALA A 75 -3.03 -2.77 -16.38
C ALA A 75 -3.65 -1.71 -17.31
N GLY A 76 -4.71 -1.08 -16.84
CA GLY A 76 -5.36 0.04 -17.54
C GLY A 76 -4.49 1.32 -17.58
N PRO A 77 -4.99 2.41 -18.12
CA PRO A 77 -4.29 3.70 -18.14
C PRO A 77 -3.98 4.22 -16.73
N MET A 78 -2.90 4.99 -16.57
CA MET A 78 -2.58 5.64 -15.29
C MET A 78 -3.74 6.47 -14.75
N GLY A 79 -3.95 6.42 -13.43
CA GLY A 79 -5.01 7.18 -12.76
C GLY A 79 -6.39 6.52 -12.79
N THR A 80 -6.55 5.37 -13.43
CA THR A 80 -7.86 4.70 -13.58
C THR A 80 -8.08 3.54 -12.62
N GLY A 81 -7.18 3.29 -11.66
CA GLY A 81 -7.18 2.10 -10.83
C GLY A 81 -8.53 1.78 -10.16
N VAL A 82 -9.20 2.78 -9.57
CA VAL A 82 -10.53 2.61 -8.95
C VAL A 82 -11.61 2.49 -10.02
N PHE A 83 -11.61 3.41 -10.97
CA PHE A 83 -12.62 3.43 -12.04
C PHE A 83 -12.54 2.17 -12.90
N TYR A 84 -11.32 1.68 -13.16
CA TYR A 84 -11.11 0.43 -13.86
C TYR A 84 -11.63 -0.77 -13.06
N ALA A 85 -11.44 -0.80 -11.75
CA ALA A 85 -12.00 -1.85 -10.89
C ALA A 85 -13.54 -1.83 -10.90
N ILE A 86 -14.14 -0.64 -10.81
CA ILE A 86 -15.60 -0.47 -10.88
C ILE A 86 -16.13 -0.87 -12.26
N TYR A 87 -15.47 -0.42 -13.33
CA TYR A 87 -15.82 -0.77 -14.69
C TYR A 87 -15.81 -2.29 -14.91
N ARG A 88 -14.73 -2.96 -14.51
CA ARG A 88 -14.60 -4.42 -14.61
C ARG A 88 -15.68 -5.15 -13.81
N LEU A 89 -16.04 -4.63 -12.64
CA LEU A 89 -17.12 -5.20 -11.84
C LEU A 89 -18.48 -5.05 -12.54
N ALA A 90 -18.72 -3.91 -13.19
CA ALA A 90 -19.97 -3.68 -13.91
C ALA A 90 -20.07 -4.53 -15.18
N ASP A 91 -18.94 -4.78 -15.87
CA ASP A 91 -18.89 -5.49 -17.14
C ASP A 91 -18.88 -7.02 -16.97
N HIS A 92 -18.12 -7.55 -16.01
CA HIS A 92 -17.91 -8.98 -15.80
C HIS A 92 -18.68 -9.55 -14.60
N GLY A 93 -19.30 -8.71 -13.79
CA GLY A 93 -20.01 -9.14 -12.57
C GLY A 93 -19.06 -9.78 -11.54
N ILE A 94 -19.65 -10.55 -10.61
CA ILE A 94 -18.94 -11.26 -9.54
C ILE A 94 -18.40 -12.63 -10.01
N ASN A 95 -18.68 -13.02 -11.25
CA ASN A 95 -18.39 -14.35 -11.78
C ASN A 95 -16.90 -14.58 -12.08
N ASP A 96 -16.10 -13.52 -12.14
CA ASP A 96 -14.65 -13.58 -12.30
C ASP A 96 -13.98 -13.37 -10.93
N LEU A 97 -13.13 -14.30 -10.52
CA LEU A 97 -12.35 -14.22 -9.28
C LEU A 97 -11.59 -12.88 -9.16
N ASN A 98 -11.09 -12.38 -10.27
CA ASN A 98 -10.35 -11.13 -10.30
C ASN A 98 -11.26 -9.93 -9.97
N SER A 99 -12.49 -9.91 -10.49
CA SER A 99 -13.51 -8.90 -10.19
C SER A 99 -13.98 -8.99 -8.74
N LEU A 100 -14.13 -10.20 -8.21
CA LEU A 100 -14.45 -10.44 -6.80
C LEU A 100 -13.35 -9.86 -5.88
N PHE A 101 -12.07 -10.14 -6.17
CA PHE A 101 -10.95 -9.60 -5.39
C PHE A 101 -10.88 -8.08 -5.45
N LYS A 102 -11.13 -7.47 -6.60
CA LYS A 102 -11.17 -6.01 -6.74
C LYS A 102 -12.31 -5.39 -5.94
N THR A 103 -13.48 -6.03 -5.94
CA THR A 103 -14.64 -5.61 -5.14
C THR A 103 -14.36 -5.70 -3.65
N LEU A 104 -13.80 -6.84 -3.20
CA LEU A 104 -13.39 -7.03 -1.81
C LEU A 104 -12.33 -6.01 -1.38
N SER A 105 -11.40 -5.68 -2.27
CA SER A 105 -10.38 -4.68 -1.99
C SER A 105 -10.96 -3.27 -1.89
N LEU A 106 -11.94 -2.94 -2.72
CA LEU A 106 -12.66 -1.67 -2.62
C LEU A 106 -13.47 -1.60 -1.32
N ALA A 107 -14.21 -2.66 -1.00
CA ALA A 107 -14.96 -2.76 0.26
C ALA A 107 -14.03 -2.67 1.48
N ALA A 108 -12.87 -3.34 1.45
CA ALA A 108 -11.85 -3.27 2.49
C ALA A 108 -11.27 -1.85 2.61
N THR A 109 -11.07 -1.13 1.50
CA THR A 109 -10.62 0.27 1.52
C THR A 109 -11.63 1.18 2.22
N VAL A 110 -12.92 1.02 1.90
CA VAL A 110 -14.00 1.72 2.60
C VAL A 110 -14.01 1.32 4.08
N GLY A 111 -13.84 0.04 4.39
CA GLY A 111 -13.73 -0.49 5.75
C GLY A 111 -12.58 0.15 6.53
N VAL A 112 -11.40 0.27 5.92
CA VAL A 112 -10.24 0.97 6.51
C VAL A 112 -10.58 2.43 6.81
N PHE A 113 -11.25 3.12 5.89
CA PHE A 113 -11.64 4.52 6.09
C PHE A 113 -12.67 4.68 7.23
N VAL A 114 -13.67 3.79 7.29
CA VAL A 114 -14.65 3.77 8.39
C VAL A 114 -13.97 3.45 9.72
N LEU A 115 -13.07 2.46 9.72
CA LEU A 115 -12.28 2.09 10.89
C LEU A 115 -11.45 3.28 11.37
N TRP A 116 -10.76 3.97 10.47
CA TRP A 116 -10.00 5.17 10.76
C TRP A 116 -10.83 6.25 11.46
N ARG A 117 -12.05 6.49 10.96
CA ARG A 117 -12.98 7.45 11.56
C ARG A 117 -13.43 7.06 12.98
N ARG A 118 -13.46 5.75 13.27
CA ARG A 118 -13.90 5.17 14.54
C ARG A 118 -12.77 4.90 15.54
N LEU A 119 -11.52 5.18 15.20
CA LEU A 119 -10.39 4.99 16.10
C LEU A 119 -10.57 5.79 17.37
N ARG A 120 -10.49 5.11 18.52
CA ARG A 120 -10.53 5.75 19.85
C ARG A 120 -9.23 6.51 20.14
N VAL A 121 -8.10 5.96 19.70
CA VAL A 121 -6.77 6.56 19.81
C VAL A 121 -6.37 7.07 18.43
N ARG A 122 -6.21 8.39 18.32
CA ARG A 122 -5.80 8.98 17.05
C ARG A 122 -4.31 8.76 16.82
N PRO A 123 -3.92 8.20 15.68
CA PRO A 123 -2.51 8.04 15.33
C PRO A 123 -1.84 9.41 15.15
N PRO A 124 -0.54 9.51 15.40
CA PRO A 124 0.25 10.70 15.07
C PRO A 124 0.08 11.11 13.60
N LEU A 125 0.24 12.40 13.32
CA LEU A 125 0.06 12.97 11.99
C LEU A 125 0.88 12.23 10.92
N THR A 126 2.13 11.88 11.22
CA THR A 126 3.03 11.17 10.30
C THR A 126 2.49 9.82 9.86
N TRP A 127 1.87 9.07 10.78
CA TRP A 127 1.27 7.77 10.49
C TRP A 127 -0.03 7.95 9.69
N SER A 128 -0.80 8.99 10.00
CA SER A 128 -1.99 9.36 9.24
C SER A 128 -1.67 9.67 7.80
N VAL A 129 -0.63 10.47 7.60
CA VAL A 129 -0.14 10.86 6.28
C VAL A 129 0.42 9.65 5.52
N TYR A 130 1.13 8.73 6.20
CA TYR A 130 1.61 7.51 5.58
C TYR A 130 0.46 6.65 5.03
N VAL A 131 -0.56 6.40 5.83
CA VAL A 131 -1.74 5.63 5.39
C VAL A 131 -2.44 6.32 4.24
N ALA A 132 -2.64 7.64 4.33
CA ALA A 132 -3.22 8.41 3.24
C ALA A 132 -2.40 8.32 1.95
N ALA A 133 -1.07 8.40 2.04
CA ALA A 133 -0.17 8.27 0.89
C ALA A 133 -0.23 6.87 0.27
N VAL A 134 -0.24 5.80 1.08
CA VAL A 134 -0.37 4.41 0.59
C VAL A 134 -1.71 4.22 -0.12
N VAL A 135 -2.79 4.70 0.47
CA VAL A 135 -4.13 4.61 -0.14
C VAL A 135 -4.19 5.41 -1.44
N ALA A 136 -3.71 6.66 -1.42
CA ALA A 136 -3.65 7.51 -2.62
C ALA A 136 -2.83 6.87 -3.74
N PHE A 137 -1.70 6.24 -3.40
CA PHE A 137 -0.88 5.52 -4.38
C PHE A 137 -1.65 4.37 -5.04
N GLY A 138 -2.44 3.62 -4.26
CA GLY A 138 -3.31 2.57 -4.80
C GLY A 138 -4.43 3.10 -5.70
N PHE A 139 -4.98 4.27 -5.37
CA PHE A 139 -6.00 4.91 -6.19
C PHE A 139 -5.45 5.45 -7.53
N LEU A 140 -4.23 5.99 -7.50
CA LEU A 140 -3.62 6.63 -8.66
C LEU A 140 -2.89 5.63 -9.58
N SER A 141 -2.39 4.53 -9.03
CA SER A 141 -1.62 3.55 -9.78
C SER A 141 -2.51 2.44 -10.36
N PRO A 142 -2.60 2.32 -11.69
CA PRO A 142 -3.33 1.23 -12.32
C PRO A 142 -2.63 -0.13 -12.16
N ILE A 143 -1.30 -0.11 -11.93
CA ILE A 143 -0.47 -1.30 -11.80
C ILE A 143 -0.62 -1.90 -10.41
N VAL A 144 -0.50 -1.06 -9.39
CA VAL A 144 -0.61 -1.50 -8.00
C VAL A 144 -2.06 -1.80 -7.67
N ALA A 145 -2.99 -1.04 -8.25
CA ALA A 145 -4.42 -1.09 -8.02
C ALA A 145 -4.78 -1.18 -6.53
N ILE A 146 -6.05 -1.13 -6.21
CA ILE A 146 -6.52 -1.42 -4.86
C ILE A 146 -6.47 -2.94 -4.69
N SER A 147 -5.50 -3.43 -3.94
CA SER A 147 -5.35 -4.84 -3.62
C SER A 147 -5.29 -5.03 -2.10
N PRO A 148 -5.70 -6.21 -1.57
CA PRO A 148 -5.56 -6.50 -0.15
C PRO A 148 -4.11 -6.33 0.34
N ARG A 149 -3.15 -6.69 -0.50
CA ARG A 149 -1.70 -6.52 -0.23
C ARG A 149 -1.32 -5.06 -0.03
N LEU A 150 -1.91 -4.14 -0.80
CA LEU A 150 -1.68 -2.70 -0.63
C LEU A 150 -2.27 -2.20 0.69
N LEU A 151 -3.49 -2.65 1.04
CA LEU A 151 -4.14 -2.25 2.29
C LEU A 151 -3.37 -2.71 3.52
N LEU A 152 -2.73 -3.88 3.47
CA LEU A 152 -1.87 -4.37 4.55
C LEU A 152 -0.64 -3.47 4.77
N ARG A 153 -0.17 -2.76 3.76
CA ARG A 153 0.89 -1.75 3.91
C ARG A 153 0.42 -0.54 4.73
N GLY A 154 -0.87 -0.27 4.77
CA GLY A 154 -1.50 0.68 5.70
C GLY A 154 -1.60 0.13 7.14
N PHE A 155 -0.68 -0.75 7.57
CA PHE A 155 -0.69 -1.43 8.87
C PHE A 155 -0.90 -0.52 10.08
N PRO A 156 -0.51 0.78 10.10
CA PRO A 156 -0.77 1.64 11.24
C PRO A 156 -2.25 1.72 11.63
N VAL A 157 -3.17 1.69 10.64
CA VAL A 157 -4.61 1.69 10.93
C VAL A 157 -5.00 0.47 11.77
N PHE A 158 -4.49 -0.70 11.39
CA PHE A 158 -4.79 -1.95 12.08
C PHE A 158 -4.15 -1.98 13.48
N ALA A 159 -2.91 -1.47 13.61
CA ALA A 159 -2.24 -1.38 14.91
C ALA A 159 -3.01 -0.47 15.89
N PHE A 160 -3.45 0.71 15.45
CA PHE A 160 -4.24 1.61 16.28
C PHE A 160 -5.66 1.11 16.54
N ALA A 161 -6.25 0.39 15.57
CA ALA A 161 -7.53 -0.28 15.77
C ALA A 161 -7.41 -1.39 16.83
N ALA A 162 -6.36 -2.20 16.76
CA ALA A 162 -6.10 -3.26 17.74
C ALA A 162 -5.94 -2.73 19.16
N ALA A 163 -5.30 -1.56 19.33
CA ALA A 163 -5.15 -0.92 20.63
C ALA A 163 -6.49 -0.54 21.30
N GLY A 164 -7.56 -0.39 20.51
CA GLY A 164 -8.91 -0.07 21.00
C GLY A 164 -9.83 -1.29 21.19
N VAL A 165 -9.35 -2.50 20.89
CA VAL A 165 -10.15 -3.73 20.92
C VAL A 165 -9.94 -4.48 22.23
N SER A 166 -11.00 -5.07 22.78
CA SER A 166 -10.89 -5.95 23.96
C SER A 166 -10.04 -7.18 23.64
N ARG A 167 -9.33 -7.70 24.65
CA ARG A 167 -8.43 -8.87 24.54
C ARG A 167 -9.14 -10.06 23.86
N GLN A 168 -10.37 -10.33 24.23
CA GLN A 168 -11.12 -11.44 23.66
C GLN A 168 -11.41 -11.25 22.15
N ARG A 169 -11.85 -10.05 21.77
CA ARG A 169 -12.10 -9.72 20.35
C ARG A 169 -10.82 -9.76 19.54
N PHE A 170 -9.71 -9.33 20.12
CA PHE A 170 -8.40 -9.41 19.47
C PHE A 170 -8.02 -10.86 19.14
N TYR A 171 -8.18 -11.81 20.07
CA TYR A 171 -7.89 -13.22 19.80
C TYR A 171 -8.83 -13.83 18.73
N VAL A 172 -10.11 -13.46 18.73
CA VAL A 172 -11.04 -13.91 17.69
C VAL A 172 -10.62 -13.39 16.31
N ILE A 173 -10.27 -12.10 16.20
CA ILE A 173 -9.80 -11.50 14.94
C ILE A 173 -8.50 -12.18 14.49
N MET A 174 -7.56 -12.42 15.39
CA MET A 174 -6.32 -13.11 15.08
C MET A 174 -6.56 -14.54 14.60
N ALA A 175 -7.40 -15.30 15.26
CA ALA A 175 -7.74 -16.66 14.85
C ALA A 175 -8.37 -16.67 13.44
N LEU A 176 -9.36 -15.81 13.20
CA LEU A 176 -10.01 -15.70 11.88
C LEU A 176 -8.99 -15.28 10.80
N SER A 177 -8.14 -14.32 11.09
CA SER A 177 -7.12 -13.86 10.14
C SER A 177 -6.09 -14.94 9.83
N THR A 178 -5.65 -15.70 10.83
CA THR A 178 -4.73 -16.83 10.64
C THR A 178 -5.37 -17.94 9.82
N THR A 179 -6.62 -18.30 10.11
CA THR A 179 -7.35 -19.29 9.32
C THR A 179 -7.51 -18.84 7.88
N ALA A 180 -7.92 -17.58 7.66
CA ALA A 180 -8.04 -17.02 6.31
C ALA A 180 -6.69 -17.03 5.56
N LEU A 181 -5.59 -16.70 6.25
CA LEU A 181 -4.25 -16.75 5.66
C LEU A 181 -3.84 -18.16 5.26
N CYS A 182 -4.11 -19.16 6.11
CA CYS A 182 -3.86 -20.57 5.80
C CYS A 182 -4.66 -21.03 4.58
N VAL A 183 -5.95 -20.71 4.53
CA VAL A 183 -6.81 -21.05 3.38
C VAL A 183 -6.31 -20.38 2.10
N LEU A 184 -5.98 -19.09 2.16
CA LEU A 184 -5.44 -18.35 1.01
C LEU A 184 -4.08 -18.90 0.56
N SER A 185 -3.22 -19.31 1.51
CA SER A 185 -1.92 -19.91 1.18
C SER A 185 -2.08 -21.23 0.46
N VAL A 186 -3.00 -22.08 0.90
CA VAL A 186 -3.34 -23.34 0.22
C VAL A 186 -3.96 -23.07 -1.14
N ALA A 187 -4.90 -22.13 -1.25
CA ALA A 187 -5.50 -21.75 -2.51
C ALA A 187 -4.49 -21.20 -3.52
N SER A 188 -3.50 -20.43 -3.06
CA SER A 188 -2.46 -19.86 -3.93
C SER A 188 -1.48 -20.89 -4.48
N THR A 189 -1.38 -22.08 -3.87
CA THR A 189 -0.57 -23.19 -4.37
C THR A 189 -1.32 -24.05 -5.38
N SER A 190 -2.64 -23.88 -5.49
CA SER A 190 -3.42 -24.59 -6.51
C SER A 190 -3.17 -23.96 -7.89
N VAL A 191 -2.96 -24.80 -8.91
CA VAL A 191 -2.66 -24.40 -10.31
C VAL A 191 -3.76 -23.53 -10.93
N ALA A 192 -4.94 -23.51 -10.34
CA ALA A 192 -6.09 -22.75 -10.81
C ALA A 192 -6.07 -21.25 -10.39
N TRP A 193 -5.16 -20.86 -9.51
CA TRP A 193 -5.13 -19.50 -8.97
C TRP A 193 -3.75 -18.85 -9.13
N THR A 194 -3.62 -18.01 -10.14
CA THR A 194 -2.53 -17.04 -10.26
C THR A 194 -3.06 -15.69 -9.75
N PRO A 195 -2.54 -15.18 -8.63
CA PRO A 195 -2.97 -13.91 -8.06
C PRO A 195 -2.58 -12.72 -8.95
#